data_f8bc7c271ad3a4672739a8b2562517f0
#
_entry.id   f8bc7c271ad3a4672739a8b2562517f0
#
_cell.length_a   1.000
_cell.length_b   1.000
_cell.length_c   1.000
_cell.angle_alpha   90.00
_cell.angle_beta   90.00
_cell.angle_gamma   90.00
#
_symmetry.space_group_name_H-M   'P 1'
#
loop_
_entity.id
_entity.type
_entity.pdbx_description
1 polymer ?
#
loop_
_entity_poly.entity_id
_entity_poly.type
_entity_poly.pdbx_seq_one_letter_code
_entity_poly.pdbx_strand_id
1 'polypeptide(L)'
;MQLPNGKKTKTGYSTAADVLEKLAPEYPVVQKILEYRQLTKLNSTYAQGLAGFIREDGRIHGKFNQTITATGRISSTEPNLQNIPVRMELGRAIRKVFVPEDGYVFVDADYSQIELRILAHMSGDERLISAYRDAQDIHAITASEVFHTPLDEVTPLQRRNAKAVNFGIVYGISAFGLSEDLSISRKEALEYINKYFETYPGVKQFLDEQVKLGKEQGCVTTMYGRKRPIPELKSGNFMQRSFGERVAMNSPIQGTAADIMKPVSYTHLTLPTT
;
A
#
# COMPACT_ATOMS: atom_id res chain seq x y z
N MET A 1 15.41 -34.32 -5.52
CA MET A 1 14.71 -33.33 -6.39
C MET A 1 15.60 -32.10 -6.47
N GLN A 2 16.10 -31.74 -7.65
CA GLN A 2 16.86 -30.49 -7.82
C GLN A 2 15.88 -29.41 -8.30
N LEU A 3 15.67 -28.40 -7.46
CA LEU A 3 14.92 -27.20 -7.87
C LEU A 3 15.82 -26.32 -8.76
N PRO A 4 15.24 -25.57 -9.72
CA PRO A 4 16.00 -24.61 -10.52
C PRO A 4 16.72 -23.60 -9.62
N ASN A 5 17.93 -23.19 -10.02
CA ASN A 5 18.71 -22.23 -9.29
C ASN A 5 18.03 -20.86 -9.30
N GLY A 6 17.56 -20.40 -8.13
CA GLY A 6 16.96 -19.09 -7.96
C GLY A 6 17.99 -17.98 -7.70
N LYS A 7 17.53 -16.84 -7.22
CA LYS A 7 18.36 -15.68 -6.84
C LYS A 7 19.37 -16.07 -5.76
N LYS A 8 20.66 -15.90 -6.01
CA LYS A 8 21.74 -16.14 -5.03
C LYS A 8 21.69 -15.12 -3.89
N THR A 9 21.92 -15.61 -2.68
CA THR A 9 22.15 -14.83 -1.47
C THR A 9 23.59 -15.08 -0.96
N LYS A 10 23.99 -14.45 0.13
CA LYS A 10 25.34 -14.69 0.71
C LYS A 10 25.55 -16.13 1.18
N THR A 11 24.48 -16.83 1.59
CA THR A 11 24.54 -18.17 2.20
C THR A 11 23.93 -19.27 1.34
N GLY A 12 23.41 -18.96 0.13
CA GLY A 12 22.77 -19.94 -0.73
C GLY A 12 21.79 -19.32 -1.71
N TYR A 13 20.71 -20.02 -2.04
CA TYR A 13 19.63 -19.51 -2.88
C TYR A 13 18.50 -18.92 -2.05
N SER A 14 17.88 -17.86 -2.55
CA SER A 14 16.74 -17.24 -1.91
C SER A 14 15.55 -18.20 -1.85
N THR A 15 14.97 -18.34 -0.68
CA THR A 15 13.71 -19.03 -0.45
C THR A 15 12.59 -18.06 -0.04
N ALA A 16 12.71 -16.80 -0.43
CA ALA A 16 11.67 -15.80 -0.20
C ALA A 16 10.37 -16.20 -0.90
N ALA A 17 9.23 -15.73 -0.39
CA ALA A 17 7.92 -16.15 -0.89
C ALA A 17 7.76 -15.88 -2.39
N ASP A 18 8.15 -14.69 -2.85
CA ASP A 18 8.11 -14.26 -4.26
C ASP A 18 8.90 -15.19 -5.21
N VAL A 19 10.01 -15.78 -4.70
CA VAL A 19 10.82 -16.74 -5.47
C VAL A 19 10.15 -18.12 -5.49
N LEU A 20 9.62 -18.56 -4.35
CA LEU A 20 8.98 -19.87 -4.25
C LEU A 20 7.61 -19.91 -4.95
N GLU A 21 6.86 -18.84 -4.93
CA GLU A 21 5.57 -18.72 -5.64
C GLU A 21 5.71 -18.94 -7.15
N LYS A 22 6.83 -18.51 -7.75
CA LYS A 22 7.13 -18.75 -9.17
C LYS A 22 7.41 -20.24 -9.48
N LEU A 23 7.89 -20.98 -8.49
CA LEU A 23 8.20 -22.42 -8.62
C LEU A 23 7.03 -23.32 -8.24
N ALA A 24 6.10 -22.83 -7.45
CA ALA A 24 4.99 -23.60 -6.91
C ALA A 24 4.11 -24.30 -7.97
N PRO A 25 3.80 -23.69 -9.14
CA PRO A 25 3.01 -24.34 -10.18
C PRO A 25 3.65 -25.62 -10.74
N GLU A 26 5.00 -25.66 -10.82
CA GLU A 26 5.74 -26.79 -11.36
C GLU A 26 6.17 -27.82 -10.30
N TYR A 27 6.24 -27.38 -9.03
CA TYR A 27 6.77 -28.18 -7.94
C TYR A 27 5.80 -28.26 -6.75
N PRO A 28 4.93 -29.28 -6.67
CA PRO A 28 3.92 -29.38 -5.60
C PRO A 28 4.50 -29.32 -4.18
N VAL A 29 5.74 -29.78 -3.95
CA VAL A 29 6.41 -29.66 -2.66
C VAL A 29 6.66 -28.20 -2.27
N VAL A 30 6.93 -27.32 -3.23
CA VAL A 30 7.13 -25.88 -2.98
C VAL A 30 5.82 -25.26 -2.52
N GLN A 31 4.69 -25.64 -3.13
CA GLN A 31 3.37 -25.22 -2.69
C GLN A 31 3.11 -25.60 -1.22
N LYS A 32 3.46 -26.85 -0.84
CA LYS A 32 3.32 -27.30 0.55
C LYS A 32 4.24 -26.55 1.53
N ILE A 33 5.44 -26.18 1.11
CA ILE A 33 6.34 -25.36 1.92
C ILE A 33 5.77 -23.95 2.13
N LEU A 34 5.20 -23.34 1.10
CA LEU A 34 4.54 -22.02 1.21
C LEU A 34 3.34 -22.11 2.17
N GLU A 35 2.49 -23.11 2.00
CA GLU A 35 1.34 -23.36 2.88
C GLU A 35 1.77 -23.57 4.34
N TYR A 36 2.77 -24.41 4.58
CA TYR A 36 3.33 -24.65 5.91
C TYR A 36 3.86 -23.36 6.55
N ARG A 37 4.65 -22.57 5.83
CA ARG A 37 5.18 -21.30 6.33
C ARG A 37 4.08 -20.31 6.69
N GLN A 38 3.04 -20.28 5.87
CA GLN A 38 1.90 -19.41 6.08
C GLN A 38 1.11 -19.81 7.34
N LEU A 39 0.82 -21.10 7.51
CA LEU A 39 0.16 -21.64 8.70
C LEU A 39 1.00 -21.45 9.95
N THR A 40 2.30 -21.70 9.87
CA THR A 40 3.22 -21.50 11.00
C THR A 40 3.26 -20.05 11.44
N LYS A 41 3.31 -19.12 10.48
CA LYS A 41 3.26 -17.67 10.78
C LYS A 41 1.93 -17.27 11.43
N LEU A 42 0.80 -17.77 10.91
CA LEU A 42 -0.51 -17.50 11.50
C LEU A 42 -0.60 -18.02 12.93
N ASN A 43 -0.13 -19.24 13.16
CA ASN A 43 -0.15 -19.86 14.49
C ASN A 43 0.75 -19.11 15.46
N SER A 44 2.04 -18.91 15.13
CA SER A 44 3.01 -18.32 16.05
C SER A 44 2.77 -16.83 16.32
N THR A 45 2.38 -16.07 15.30
CA THR A 45 2.21 -14.61 15.44
C THR A 45 0.84 -14.23 15.98
N TYR A 46 -0.21 -14.92 15.54
CA TYR A 46 -1.59 -14.51 15.85
C TYR A 46 -2.29 -15.49 16.79
N ALA A 47 -2.34 -16.79 16.52
CA ALA A 47 -3.11 -17.69 17.37
C ALA A 47 -2.45 -17.84 18.75
N GLN A 48 -1.17 -18.15 18.82
CA GLN A 48 -0.42 -18.25 20.09
C GLN A 48 0.15 -16.91 20.53
N GLY A 49 0.64 -16.11 19.57
CA GLY A 49 1.31 -14.85 19.88
C GLY A 49 0.39 -13.81 20.51
N LEU A 50 -0.86 -13.68 20.06
CA LEU A 50 -1.81 -12.72 20.64
C LEU A 50 -2.22 -13.10 22.08
N ALA A 51 -2.31 -14.40 22.39
CA ALA A 51 -2.66 -14.85 23.72
C ALA A 51 -1.68 -14.32 24.80
N GLY A 52 -0.39 -14.16 24.47
CA GLY A 52 0.61 -13.59 25.37
C GLY A 52 0.42 -12.10 25.69
N PHE A 53 -0.43 -11.39 24.94
CA PHE A 53 -0.73 -9.97 25.17
C PHE A 53 -2.04 -9.73 25.92
N ILE A 54 -2.79 -10.78 26.23
CA ILE A 54 -4.01 -10.66 27.05
C ILE A 54 -3.60 -10.34 28.48
N ARG A 55 -4.15 -9.26 29.03
CA ARG A 55 -3.92 -8.81 30.41
C ARG A 55 -4.92 -9.45 31.36
N GLU A 56 -4.76 -9.15 32.67
CA GLU A 56 -5.61 -9.67 33.74
C GLU A 56 -7.10 -9.31 33.56
N ASP A 57 -7.39 -8.19 32.87
CA ASP A 57 -8.73 -7.76 32.52
C ASP A 57 -9.34 -8.49 31.30
N GLY A 58 -8.63 -9.50 30.75
CA GLY A 58 -9.05 -10.25 29.57
C GLY A 58 -8.89 -9.50 28.24
N ARG A 59 -8.22 -8.34 28.22
CA ARG A 59 -8.09 -7.45 27.04
C ARG A 59 -6.66 -7.38 26.53
N ILE A 60 -6.52 -7.00 25.26
CA ILE A 60 -5.23 -6.67 24.63
C ILE A 60 -5.11 -5.15 24.56
N HIS A 61 -4.07 -4.61 25.21
CA HIS A 61 -3.74 -3.20 25.22
C HIS A 61 -2.52 -2.96 24.31
N GLY A 62 -2.78 -2.78 23.02
CA GLY A 62 -1.73 -2.48 22.04
C GLY A 62 -1.15 -1.07 22.21
N LYS A 63 0.10 -0.89 21.79
CA LYS A 63 0.78 0.41 21.76
C LYS A 63 0.69 1.02 20.37
N PHE A 64 0.22 2.26 20.28
CA PHE A 64 0.17 3.05 19.06
C PHE A 64 1.20 4.16 19.10
N ASN A 65 2.19 4.10 18.21
CA ASN A 65 3.28 5.06 18.17
C ASN A 65 2.98 6.16 17.14
N GLN A 66 2.96 7.41 17.58
CA GLN A 66 2.63 8.57 16.74
C GLN A 66 3.85 9.22 16.07
N THR A 67 5.07 8.87 16.49
CA THR A 67 6.31 9.58 16.12
C THR A 67 7.33 8.70 15.38
N ILE A 68 7.01 7.42 15.16
CA ILE A 68 7.96 6.48 14.56
C ILE A 68 7.99 6.60 13.03
N THR A 69 6.82 6.73 12.40
CA THR A 69 6.75 6.78 10.94
C THR A 69 7.14 8.16 10.41
N ALA A 70 7.94 8.17 9.37
CA ALA A 70 8.39 9.42 8.76
C ALA A 70 7.29 10.19 8.00
N THR A 71 6.18 9.52 7.66
CA THR A 71 5.00 10.13 7.00
C THR A 71 3.96 10.64 7.99
N GLY A 72 4.15 10.45 9.30
CA GLY A 72 3.15 10.83 10.30
C GLY A 72 2.02 9.81 10.51
N ARG A 73 2.03 8.69 9.79
CA ARG A 73 1.12 7.56 10.08
C ARG A 73 1.37 7.02 11.50
N ILE A 74 0.37 6.41 12.09
CA ILE A 74 0.51 5.69 13.36
C ILE A 74 1.02 4.28 13.05
N SER A 75 1.95 3.77 13.87
CA SER A 75 2.35 2.37 13.87
C SER A 75 1.85 1.67 15.11
N SER A 76 1.61 0.36 15.04
CA SER A 76 1.13 -0.47 16.15
C SER A 76 2.18 -1.50 16.54
N THR A 77 2.40 -1.63 17.86
CA THR A 77 3.32 -2.61 18.46
C THR A 77 2.71 -3.21 19.73
N GLU A 78 3.20 -4.34 20.14
CA GLU A 78 2.88 -5.03 21.39
C GLU A 78 1.35 -5.26 21.62
N PRO A 79 0.64 -5.93 20.71
CA PRO A 79 1.06 -6.50 19.44
C PRO A 79 0.86 -5.54 18.25
N ASN A 80 1.39 -5.90 17.07
CA ASN A 80 1.07 -5.17 15.84
C ASN A 80 -0.31 -5.58 15.33
N LEU A 81 -1.33 -4.77 15.64
CA LEU A 81 -2.72 -4.99 15.26
C LEU A 81 -3.01 -4.59 13.79
N GLN A 82 -2.12 -3.83 13.15
CA GLN A 82 -2.31 -3.35 11.77
C GLN A 82 -2.01 -4.42 10.71
N ASN A 83 -1.33 -5.52 11.09
CA ASN A 83 -0.90 -6.56 10.16
C ASN A 83 -1.70 -7.87 10.28
N ILE A 84 -2.86 -7.85 10.92
CA ILE A 84 -3.73 -9.03 11.01
C ILE A 84 -4.21 -9.39 9.59
N PRO A 85 -3.97 -10.62 9.10
CA PRO A 85 -4.29 -10.99 7.72
C PRO A 85 -5.78 -10.88 7.41
N VAL A 86 -6.12 -10.39 6.20
CA VAL A 86 -7.51 -10.26 5.72
C VAL A 86 -7.80 -11.08 4.46
N ARG A 87 -6.77 -11.42 3.69
CA ARG A 87 -6.94 -12.06 2.37
C ARG A 87 -7.29 -13.54 2.50
N MET A 88 -6.77 -14.21 3.50
CA MET A 88 -6.97 -15.63 3.75
C MET A 88 -8.16 -15.88 4.67
N GLU A 89 -8.84 -17.00 4.47
CA GLU A 89 -9.95 -17.42 5.32
C GLU A 89 -9.54 -17.58 6.78
N LEU A 90 -8.43 -18.29 7.04
CA LEU A 90 -7.88 -18.44 8.40
C LEU A 90 -7.46 -17.10 9.01
N GLY A 91 -6.92 -16.18 8.21
CA GLY A 91 -6.62 -14.82 8.68
C GLY A 91 -7.87 -14.05 9.07
N ARG A 92 -8.95 -14.17 8.29
CA ARG A 92 -10.26 -13.60 8.65
C ARG A 92 -10.85 -14.24 9.90
N ALA A 93 -10.63 -15.54 10.11
CA ALA A 93 -11.07 -16.22 11.35
C ALA A 93 -10.39 -15.65 12.60
N ILE A 94 -9.10 -15.28 12.51
CA ILE A 94 -8.37 -14.63 13.61
C ILE A 94 -9.01 -13.30 14.01
N ARG A 95 -9.54 -12.52 13.04
CA ARG A 95 -10.22 -11.26 13.35
C ARG A 95 -11.49 -11.43 14.19
N LYS A 96 -12.15 -12.59 14.12
CA LYS A 96 -13.38 -12.87 14.89
C LYS A 96 -13.13 -13.02 16.39
N VAL A 97 -11.87 -13.20 16.82
CA VAL A 97 -11.55 -13.29 18.26
C VAL A 97 -11.55 -11.92 18.94
N PHE A 98 -11.50 -10.84 18.16
CA PHE A 98 -11.63 -9.49 18.69
C PHE A 98 -13.11 -9.16 18.83
N VAL A 99 -13.55 -9.03 20.05
CA VAL A 99 -14.94 -8.69 20.40
C VAL A 99 -14.96 -7.41 21.22
N PRO A 100 -16.01 -6.58 21.12
CA PRO A 100 -16.17 -5.44 22.01
C PRO A 100 -16.48 -5.90 23.42
N GLU A 101 -16.27 -5.04 24.40
CA GLU A 101 -16.75 -5.24 25.75
C GLU A 101 -18.29 -5.24 25.79
N ASP A 102 -18.88 -5.91 26.80
CA ASP A 102 -20.31 -5.96 26.95
C ASP A 102 -20.92 -4.55 27.02
N GLY A 103 -21.93 -4.32 26.19
CA GLY A 103 -22.57 -3.00 26.06
C GLY A 103 -21.88 -2.04 25.10
N TYR A 104 -20.76 -2.44 24.49
CA TYR A 104 -20.03 -1.66 23.48
C TYR A 104 -20.14 -2.30 22.09
N VAL A 105 -19.83 -1.51 21.07
CA VAL A 105 -19.75 -1.95 19.67
C VAL A 105 -18.45 -1.46 19.04
N PHE A 106 -17.96 -2.19 18.03
CA PHE A 106 -16.93 -1.66 17.17
C PHE A 106 -17.53 -0.65 16.18
N VAL A 107 -16.87 0.48 16.03
CA VAL A 107 -17.14 1.45 14.97
C VAL A 107 -15.96 1.41 14.01
N ASP A 108 -16.23 1.09 12.77
CA ASP A 108 -15.25 1.09 11.67
C ASP A 108 -15.59 2.23 10.71
N ALA A 109 -14.63 3.13 10.49
CA ALA A 109 -14.77 4.25 9.58
C ALA A 109 -13.49 4.38 8.75
N ASP A 110 -13.62 4.29 7.42
CA ASP A 110 -12.51 4.43 6.48
C ASP A 110 -12.83 5.44 5.38
N TYR A 111 -11.82 6.20 4.98
CA TYR A 111 -11.95 7.07 3.83
C TYR A 111 -11.84 6.28 2.53
N SER A 112 -12.84 6.45 1.67
CA SER A 112 -12.75 5.89 0.32
C SER A 112 -11.60 6.54 -0.46
N GLN A 113 -10.51 5.78 -0.62
CA GLN A 113 -9.38 6.12 -1.51
C GLN A 113 -8.72 7.48 -1.22
N ILE A 114 -8.51 7.82 0.06
CA ILE A 114 -7.99 9.14 0.48
C ILE A 114 -6.72 9.55 -0.28
N GLU A 115 -5.76 8.64 -0.48
CA GLU A 115 -4.49 8.96 -1.14
C GLU A 115 -4.66 9.34 -2.61
N LEU A 116 -5.57 8.69 -3.34
CA LEU A 116 -5.88 9.04 -4.72
C LEU A 116 -6.63 10.37 -4.83
N ARG A 117 -7.51 10.68 -3.86
CA ARG A 117 -8.19 11.98 -3.80
C ARG A 117 -7.21 13.12 -3.51
N ILE A 118 -6.24 12.87 -2.63
CA ILE A 118 -5.16 13.82 -2.34
C ILE A 118 -4.28 14.00 -3.58
N LEU A 119 -3.93 12.92 -4.28
CA LEU A 119 -3.19 13.00 -5.53
C LEU A 119 -3.94 13.83 -6.58
N ALA A 120 -5.25 13.62 -6.76
CA ALA A 120 -6.08 14.41 -7.66
C ALA A 120 -6.01 15.91 -7.31
N HIS A 121 -6.17 16.23 -6.03
CA HIS A 121 -6.12 17.62 -5.53
C HIS A 121 -4.74 18.26 -5.71
N MET A 122 -3.66 17.57 -5.29
CA MET A 122 -2.30 18.10 -5.33
C MET A 122 -1.76 18.22 -6.76
N SER A 123 -2.15 17.31 -7.66
CA SER A 123 -1.74 17.37 -9.07
C SER A 123 -2.54 18.39 -9.89
N GLY A 124 -3.72 18.80 -9.41
CA GLY A 124 -4.62 19.65 -10.18
C GLY A 124 -5.11 19.02 -11.48
N ASP A 125 -5.03 17.70 -11.62
CA ASP A 125 -5.47 17.01 -12.83
C ASP A 125 -7.00 17.01 -12.91
N GLU A 126 -7.55 17.80 -13.86
CA GLU A 126 -8.99 18.02 -13.97
C GLU A 126 -9.78 16.74 -14.29
N ARG A 127 -9.21 15.81 -15.07
CA ARG A 127 -9.86 14.53 -15.36
C ARG A 127 -9.98 13.68 -14.11
N LEU A 128 -8.89 13.59 -13.34
CA LEU A 128 -8.89 12.83 -12.10
C LEU A 128 -9.81 13.47 -11.05
N ILE A 129 -9.84 14.80 -10.96
CA ILE A 129 -10.74 15.56 -10.07
C ILE A 129 -12.20 15.29 -10.44
N SER A 130 -12.56 15.41 -11.72
CA SER A 130 -13.94 15.20 -12.20
C SER A 130 -14.42 13.79 -11.91
N ALA A 131 -13.56 12.77 -12.12
CA ALA A 131 -13.90 11.37 -11.82
C ALA A 131 -14.30 11.17 -10.34
N TYR A 132 -13.69 11.93 -9.43
CA TYR A 132 -14.05 11.87 -8.01
C TYR A 132 -15.27 12.71 -7.62
N ARG A 133 -15.52 13.83 -8.31
CA ARG A 133 -16.72 14.67 -8.09
C ARG A 133 -18.00 13.94 -8.48
N ASP A 134 -17.94 13.20 -9.58
CA ASP A 134 -19.10 12.46 -10.13
C ASP A 134 -19.36 11.15 -9.38
N ALA A 135 -18.67 10.90 -8.26
CA ALA A 135 -18.77 9.69 -7.42
C ALA A 135 -18.64 8.36 -8.21
N GLN A 136 -17.91 8.40 -9.30
CA GLN A 136 -17.73 7.24 -10.19
C GLN A 136 -16.65 6.28 -9.66
N ASP A 137 -16.68 5.05 -10.17
CA ASP A 137 -15.62 4.06 -9.88
C ASP A 137 -14.33 4.43 -10.62
N ILE A 138 -13.41 5.12 -9.94
CA ILE A 138 -12.14 5.57 -10.51
C ILE A 138 -11.32 4.41 -11.13
N HIS A 139 -11.44 3.19 -10.62
CA HIS A 139 -10.72 2.06 -11.20
C HIS A 139 -11.34 1.58 -12.50
N ALA A 140 -12.68 1.69 -12.63
CA ALA A 140 -13.37 1.40 -13.87
C ALA A 140 -13.10 2.49 -14.92
N ILE A 141 -13.09 3.78 -14.52
CA ILE A 141 -12.74 4.89 -15.40
C ILE A 141 -11.32 4.76 -15.90
N THR A 142 -10.35 4.55 -14.99
CA THR A 142 -8.95 4.34 -15.38
C THR A 142 -8.82 3.14 -16.32
N ALA A 143 -9.58 2.07 -16.09
CA ALA A 143 -9.58 0.91 -16.97
C ALA A 143 -10.13 1.26 -18.36
N SER A 144 -11.26 1.96 -18.43
CA SER A 144 -11.85 2.44 -19.67
C SER A 144 -10.87 3.26 -20.50
N GLU A 145 -10.22 4.22 -19.87
CA GLU A 145 -9.25 5.11 -20.51
C GLU A 145 -7.95 4.38 -20.94
N VAL A 146 -7.35 3.62 -20.01
CA VAL A 146 -6.07 2.92 -20.26
C VAL A 146 -6.22 1.78 -21.28
N PHE A 147 -7.34 1.06 -21.27
CA PHE A 147 -7.59 -0.05 -22.20
C PHE A 147 -8.44 0.32 -23.42
N HIS A 148 -8.86 1.59 -23.54
CA HIS A 148 -9.74 2.08 -24.61
C HIS A 148 -11.00 1.22 -24.74
N THR A 149 -11.59 0.84 -23.61
CA THR A 149 -12.81 0.03 -23.52
C THR A 149 -13.94 0.90 -23.01
N PRO A 150 -15.16 0.87 -23.60
CA PRO A 150 -16.32 1.56 -23.05
C PRO A 150 -16.52 1.22 -21.56
N LEU A 151 -16.96 2.20 -20.77
CA LEU A 151 -17.02 2.06 -19.31
C LEU A 151 -17.91 0.89 -18.85
N ASP A 152 -19.00 0.66 -19.57
CA ASP A 152 -19.95 -0.44 -19.36
C ASP A 152 -19.44 -1.82 -19.82
N GLU A 153 -18.38 -1.84 -20.64
CA GLU A 153 -17.72 -3.06 -21.12
C GLU A 153 -16.43 -3.40 -20.33
N VAL A 154 -16.06 -2.58 -19.35
CA VAL A 154 -14.86 -2.81 -18.53
C VAL A 154 -14.97 -4.13 -17.77
N THR A 155 -14.08 -5.06 -18.07
CA THR A 155 -14.04 -6.37 -17.41
C THR A 155 -13.51 -6.28 -15.98
N PRO A 156 -13.88 -7.23 -15.09
CA PRO A 156 -13.32 -7.32 -13.73
C PRO A 156 -11.79 -7.40 -13.71
N LEU A 157 -11.18 -8.02 -14.73
CA LEU A 157 -9.73 -8.13 -14.87
C LEU A 157 -9.11 -6.76 -15.19
N GLN A 158 -9.66 -6.04 -16.16
CA GLN A 158 -9.19 -4.69 -16.51
C GLN A 158 -9.31 -3.73 -15.31
N ARG A 159 -10.45 -3.76 -14.61
CA ARG A 159 -10.66 -2.97 -13.40
C ARG A 159 -9.64 -3.31 -12.30
N ARG A 160 -9.33 -4.60 -12.09
CA ARG A 160 -8.29 -5.04 -11.16
C ARG A 160 -6.91 -4.54 -11.55
N ASN A 161 -6.56 -4.62 -12.84
CA ASN A 161 -5.29 -4.13 -13.35
C ASN A 161 -5.18 -2.60 -13.20
N ALA A 162 -6.22 -1.86 -13.55
CA ALA A 162 -6.27 -0.42 -13.34
C ALA A 162 -6.15 -0.04 -11.87
N LYS A 163 -6.75 -0.81 -10.95
CA LYS A 163 -6.57 -0.63 -9.51
C LYS A 163 -5.11 -0.77 -9.09
N ALA A 164 -4.39 -1.77 -9.61
CA ALA A 164 -2.97 -1.96 -9.32
C ALA A 164 -2.13 -0.80 -9.88
N VAL A 165 -2.46 -0.29 -11.08
CA VAL A 165 -1.81 0.89 -11.65
C VAL A 165 -2.07 2.13 -10.79
N ASN A 166 -3.33 2.44 -10.47
CA ASN A 166 -3.71 3.60 -9.66
C ASN A 166 -2.93 3.64 -8.33
N PHE A 167 -2.92 2.52 -7.58
CA PHE A 167 -2.16 2.47 -6.33
C PHE A 167 -0.65 2.46 -6.59
N GLY A 168 -0.20 1.74 -7.61
CA GLY A 168 1.20 1.68 -7.96
C GLY A 168 1.80 3.07 -8.24
N ILE A 169 1.09 3.92 -8.97
CA ILE A 169 1.51 5.29 -9.29
C ILE A 169 1.70 6.12 -8.01
N VAL A 170 0.76 6.05 -7.05
CA VAL A 170 0.89 6.75 -5.76
C VAL A 170 2.17 6.32 -5.01
N TYR A 171 2.57 5.06 -5.15
CA TYR A 171 3.76 4.52 -4.50
C TYR A 171 5.03 4.58 -5.38
N GLY A 172 4.97 5.21 -6.55
CA GLY A 172 6.11 5.32 -7.46
C GLY A 172 6.55 3.97 -8.03
N ILE A 173 5.57 3.13 -8.40
CA ILE A 173 5.86 1.79 -8.93
C ILE A 173 6.67 1.86 -10.22
N SER A 174 7.63 0.95 -10.37
CA SER A 174 8.35 0.75 -11.62
C SER A 174 7.61 -0.23 -12.53
N ALA A 175 7.90 -0.20 -13.85
CA ALA A 175 7.38 -1.19 -14.78
C ALA A 175 7.74 -2.64 -14.36
N PHE A 176 8.89 -2.83 -13.71
CA PHE A 176 9.25 -4.12 -13.12
C PHE A 176 8.32 -4.52 -11.96
N GLY A 177 8.08 -3.62 -11.01
CA GLY A 177 7.16 -3.90 -9.89
C GLY A 177 5.75 -4.20 -10.37
N LEU A 178 5.22 -3.39 -11.30
CA LEU A 178 3.89 -3.60 -11.86
C LEU A 178 3.80 -4.92 -12.66
N SER A 179 4.85 -5.29 -13.40
CA SER A 179 4.86 -6.56 -14.14
C SER A 179 4.81 -7.78 -13.22
N GLU A 180 5.48 -7.72 -12.06
CA GLU A 180 5.42 -8.78 -11.06
C GLU A 180 4.02 -8.85 -10.41
N ASP A 181 3.45 -7.69 -10.03
CA ASP A 181 2.14 -7.61 -9.36
C ASP A 181 0.98 -8.12 -10.23
N LEU A 182 1.05 -7.84 -11.54
CA LEU A 182 0.02 -8.24 -12.49
C LEU A 182 0.32 -9.55 -13.23
N SER A 183 1.51 -10.11 -13.08
CA SER A 183 1.99 -11.28 -13.83
C SER A 183 1.94 -11.06 -15.36
N ILE A 184 2.37 -9.87 -15.80
CA ILE A 184 2.45 -9.47 -17.21
C ILE A 184 3.90 -9.17 -17.61
N SER A 185 4.14 -8.97 -18.90
CA SER A 185 5.46 -8.56 -19.38
C SER A 185 5.81 -7.14 -18.91
N ARG A 186 7.12 -6.85 -18.79
CA ARG A 186 7.59 -5.48 -18.47
C ARG A 186 7.17 -4.46 -19.51
N LYS A 187 7.06 -4.88 -20.76
CA LYS A 187 6.62 -4.03 -21.87
C LYS A 187 5.17 -3.60 -21.67
N GLU A 188 4.29 -4.54 -21.39
CA GLU A 188 2.87 -4.26 -21.08
C GLU A 188 2.72 -3.38 -19.84
N ALA A 189 3.48 -3.67 -18.78
CA ALA A 189 3.46 -2.85 -17.57
C ALA A 189 3.90 -1.40 -17.85
N LEU A 190 4.91 -1.21 -18.69
CA LEU A 190 5.36 0.12 -19.12
C LEU A 190 4.29 0.82 -19.96
N GLU A 191 3.62 0.10 -20.87
CA GLU A 191 2.52 0.62 -21.67
C GLU A 191 1.36 1.09 -20.78
N TYR A 192 1.00 0.34 -19.73
CA TYR A 192 -0.04 0.75 -18.77
C TYR A 192 0.35 2.03 -18.02
N ILE A 193 1.61 2.13 -17.55
CA ILE A 193 2.11 3.34 -16.88
C ILE A 193 2.08 4.54 -17.82
N ASN A 194 2.53 4.39 -19.05
CA ASN A 194 2.56 5.46 -20.04
C ASN A 194 1.13 5.94 -20.36
N LYS A 195 0.21 5.03 -20.65
CA LYS A 195 -1.20 5.36 -20.91
C LYS A 195 -1.86 6.06 -19.72
N TYR A 196 -1.55 5.63 -18.49
CA TYR A 196 -2.01 6.33 -17.29
C TYR A 196 -1.54 7.78 -17.27
N PHE A 197 -0.28 8.04 -17.56
CA PHE A 197 0.27 9.40 -17.59
C PHE A 197 -0.17 10.23 -18.79
N GLU A 198 -0.51 9.59 -19.91
CA GLU A 198 -1.16 10.22 -21.06
C GLU A 198 -2.59 10.67 -20.70
N THR A 199 -3.30 9.83 -19.94
CA THR A 199 -4.65 10.12 -19.45
C THR A 199 -4.65 11.20 -18.38
N TYR A 200 -3.67 11.15 -17.46
CA TYR A 200 -3.54 12.06 -16.31
C TYR A 200 -2.20 12.81 -16.31
N PRO A 201 -1.99 13.75 -17.27
CA PRO A 201 -0.69 14.42 -17.42
C PRO A 201 -0.34 15.31 -16.22
N GLY A 202 -1.34 15.88 -15.53
CA GLY A 202 -1.13 16.66 -14.31
C GLY A 202 -0.52 15.82 -13.18
N VAL A 203 -0.90 14.55 -13.08
CA VAL A 203 -0.30 13.62 -12.12
C VAL A 203 1.18 13.40 -12.41
N LYS A 204 1.53 13.18 -13.69
CA LYS A 204 2.94 13.02 -14.07
C LYS A 204 3.77 14.24 -13.72
N GLN A 205 3.29 15.43 -14.11
CA GLN A 205 3.96 16.69 -13.81
C GLN A 205 4.18 16.87 -12.32
N PHE A 206 3.16 16.65 -11.50
CA PHE A 206 3.24 16.74 -10.04
C PHE A 206 4.31 15.81 -9.46
N LEU A 207 4.34 14.54 -9.87
CA LEU A 207 5.30 13.56 -9.36
C LEU A 207 6.74 13.92 -9.77
N ASP A 208 6.95 14.34 -11.01
CA ASP A 208 8.26 14.79 -11.51
C ASP A 208 8.75 16.05 -10.74
N GLU A 209 7.84 16.97 -10.44
CA GLU A 209 8.13 18.16 -9.63
C GLU A 209 8.50 17.82 -8.18
N GLN A 210 7.82 16.82 -7.56
CA GLN A 210 8.20 16.39 -6.22
C GLN A 210 9.61 15.80 -6.17
N VAL A 211 9.99 15.03 -7.19
CA VAL A 211 11.37 14.51 -7.30
C VAL A 211 12.39 15.64 -7.49
N LYS A 212 12.08 16.61 -8.34
CA LYS A 212 12.92 17.79 -8.58
C LYS A 212 13.12 18.60 -7.31
N LEU A 213 12.02 18.97 -6.63
CA LEU A 213 12.06 19.70 -5.36
C LEU A 213 12.84 18.94 -4.29
N GLY A 214 12.62 17.63 -4.19
CA GLY A 214 13.35 16.76 -3.26
C GLY A 214 14.86 16.78 -3.52
N LYS A 215 15.31 16.79 -4.78
CA LYS A 215 16.73 16.91 -5.15
C LYS A 215 17.31 18.28 -4.80
N GLU A 216 16.56 19.35 -5.04
CA GLU A 216 16.98 20.72 -4.79
C GLU A 216 17.01 21.05 -3.29
N GLN A 217 15.92 20.75 -2.58
CA GLN A 217 15.73 21.17 -1.18
C GLN A 217 16.21 20.10 -0.17
N GLY A 218 16.47 18.86 -0.62
CA GLY A 218 16.79 17.72 0.26
C GLY A 218 15.60 17.18 1.03
N CYS A 219 14.40 17.68 0.79
CA CYS A 219 13.15 17.25 1.42
C CYS A 219 11.95 17.50 0.52
N VAL A 220 10.83 16.83 0.81
CA VAL A 220 9.49 17.14 0.29
C VAL A 220 8.56 17.47 1.45
N THR A 221 7.41 18.08 1.13
CA THR A 221 6.51 18.63 2.15
C THR A 221 5.07 18.24 1.88
N THR A 222 4.30 17.92 2.93
CA THR A 222 2.85 17.72 2.84
C THR A 222 2.11 19.05 2.68
N MET A 223 0.81 19.01 2.37
CA MET A 223 -0.05 20.20 2.33
C MET A 223 -0.08 20.96 3.66
N TYR A 224 0.18 20.29 4.77
CA TYR A 224 0.20 20.88 6.12
C TYR A 224 1.60 21.23 6.62
N GLY A 225 2.60 21.24 5.72
CA GLY A 225 3.94 21.69 6.07
C GLY A 225 4.83 20.65 6.75
N ARG A 226 4.41 19.37 6.85
CA ARG A 226 5.26 18.29 7.35
C ARG A 226 6.40 18.04 6.38
N LYS A 227 7.63 18.19 6.83
CA LYS A 227 8.84 17.96 6.03
C LYS A 227 9.30 16.51 6.12
N ARG A 228 9.62 15.93 4.97
CA ARG A 228 10.27 14.60 4.84
C ARG A 228 11.65 14.77 4.22
N PRO A 229 12.75 14.76 5.01
CA PRO A 229 14.11 14.76 4.49
C PRO A 229 14.38 13.47 3.69
N ILE A 230 15.09 13.58 2.55
CA ILE A 230 15.38 12.45 1.67
C ILE A 230 16.86 12.51 1.25
N PRO A 231 17.79 12.15 2.14
CA PRO A 231 19.22 12.15 1.83
C PRO A 231 19.59 11.16 0.72
N GLU A 232 18.78 10.13 0.50
CA GLU A 232 18.97 9.10 -0.53
C GLU A 232 18.99 9.68 -1.95
N LEU A 233 18.32 10.81 -2.21
CA LEU A 233 18.31 11.47 -3.51
C LEU A 233 19.69 11.94 -3.96
N LYS A 234 20.61 12.19 -3.02
CA LYS A 234 22.01 12.59 -3.28
C LYS A 234 22.97 11.40 -3.34
N SER A 235 22.48 10.17 -3.15
CA SER A 235 23.34 8.98 -3.15
C SER A 235 23.92 8.69 -4.55
N GLY A 236 25.19 8.34 -4.61
CA GLY A 236 25.82 7.80 -5.81
C GLY A 236 25.31 6.41 -6.19
N ASN A 237 24.71 5.67 -5.23
CA ASN A 237 24.15 4.35 -5.47
C ASN A 237 22.76 4.47 -6.14
N PHE A 238 22.64 3.86 -7.33
CA PHE A 238 21.39 3.88 -8.11
C PHE A 238 20.17 3.36 -7.34
N MET A 239 20.33 2.27 -6.59
CA MET A 239 19.22 1.68 -5.83
C MET A 239 18.71 2.61 -4.72
N GLN A 240 19.63 3.25 -3.99
CA GLN A 240 19.29 4.22 -2.96
C GLN A 240 18.64 5.47 -3.56
N ARG A 241 19.20 5.99 -4.66
CA ARG A 241 18.62 7.15 -5.34
C ARG A 241 17.22 6.87 -5.88
N SER A 242 17.01 5.72 -6.52
CA SER A 242 15.69 5.29 -6.98
C SER A 242 14.68 5.09 -5.82
N PHE A 243 15.15 4.60 -4.68
CA PHE A 243 14.34 4.58 -3.46
C PHE A 243 13.96 5.99 -3.01
N GLY A 244 14.92 6.92 -2.98
CA GLY A 244 14.68 8.33 -2.64
C GLY A 244 13.64 9.00 -3.57
N GLU A 245 13.68 8.70 -4.87
CA GLU A 245 12.70 9.22 -5.83
C GLU A 245 11.29 8.72 -5.52
N ARG A 246 11.11 7.43 -5.19
CA ARG A 246 9.81 6.90 -4.75
C ARG A 246 9.34 7.53 -3.44
N VAL A 247 10.25 7.77 -2.50
CA VAL A 247 9.93 8.47 -1.25
C VAL A 247 9.47 9.89 -1.52
N ALA A 248 10.11 10.61 -2.46
CA ALA A 248 9.74 11.96 -2.85
C ALA A 248 8.33 12.03 -3.46
N MET A 249 7.98 11.08 -4.32
CA MET A 249 6.65 11.02 -4.93
C MET A 249 5.54 10.67 -3.92
N ASN A 250 5.80 9.69 -3.04
CA ASN A 250 4.78 9.15 -2.15
C ASN A 250 4.57 9.99 -0.87
N SER A 251 5.65 10.50 -0.26
CA SER A 251 5.57 11.10 1.08
C SER A 251 4.63 12.31 1.18
N PRO A 252 4.54 13.22 0.20
CA PRO A 252 3.58 14.32 0.25
C PRO A 252 2.12 13.83 0.32
N ILE A 253 1.80 12.78 -0.43
CA ILE A 253 0.46 12.21 -0.52
C ILE A 253 0.12 11.46 0.77
N GLN A 254 0.96 10.49 1.14
CA GLN A 254 0.75 9.66 2.33
C GLN A 254 0.79 10.47 3.62
N GLY A 255 1.69 11.45 3.69
CA GLY A 255 1.80 12.33 4.85
C GLY A 255 0.60 13.26 4.97
N THR A 256 0.10 13.81 3.87
CA THR A 256 -1.13 14.62 3.87
C THR A 256 -2.33 13.77 4.31
N ALA A 257 -2.44 12.53 3.88
CA ALA A 257 -3.48 11.61 4.36
C ALA A 257 -3.41 11.42 5.88
N ALA A 258 -2.21 11.22 6.42
CA ALA A 258 -2.01 11.10 7.87
C ALA A 258 -2.36 12.39 8.62
N ASP A 259 -2.01 13.54 8.04
CA ASP A 259 -2.30 14.87 8.62
C ASP A 259 -3.82 15.16 8.65
N ILE A 260 -4.58 14.70 7.63
CA ILE A 260 -6.05 14.80 7.60
C ILE A 260 -6.69 13.83 8.61
N MET A 261 -6.21 12.59 8.67
CA MET A 261 -6.81 11.55 9.53
C MET A 261 -6.77 11.92 11.02
N LYS A 262 -5.71 12.56 11.48
CA LYS A 262 -5.56 12.90 12.90
C LYS A 262 -6.66 13.84 13.42
N PRO A 263 -6.89 15.04 12.84
CA PRO A 263 -7.95 15.93 13.30
C PRO A 263 -9.34 15.32 13.07
N VAL A 264 -9.58 14.60 11.98
CA VAL A 264 -10.89 14.01 11.71
C VAL A 264 -11.24 12.92 12.73
N SER A 265 -10.29 12.07 13.09
CA SER A 265 -10.51 11.06 14.15
C SER A 265 -10.91 11.74 15.47
N TYR A 266 -10.28 12.88 15.81
CA TYR A 266 -10.60 13.61 17.00
C TYR A 266 -11.99 14.29 16.92
N THR A 267 -12.30 14.95 15.80
CA THR A 267 -13.49 15.79 15.67
C THR A 267 -14.78 15.03 15.37
N HIS A 268 -14.67 13.83 14.76
CA HIS A 268 -15.83 13.08 14.27
C HIS A 268 -16.06 11.75 14.99
N LEU A 269 -15.00 11.14 15.55
CA LEU A 269 -15.09 9.85 16.23
C LEU A 269 -15.08 9.95 17.76
N THR A 270 -14.61 11.05 18.32
CA THR A 270 -14.78 11.34 19.75
C THR A 270 -16.07 12.15 19.95
N LEU A 271 -17.01 11.58 20.69
CA LEU A 271 -18.17 12.34 21.14
C LEU A 271 -17.69 13.53 21.98
N PRO A 272 -18.25 14.75 21.79
CA PRO A 272 -17.95 15.83 22.70
C PRO A 272 -18.35 15.40 24.10
N THR A 273 -17.41 15.39 25.03
CA THR A 273 -17.68 15.29 26.45
C THR A 273 -18.34 16.60 26.85
N THR A 274 -19.65 16.59 26.96
CA THR A 274 -20.42 17.68 27.60
C THR A 274 -20.17 17.68 29.08
#